data_4261c89ace4df694ccdbe59ea8c8c4b8
#
_entry.id   4261c89ace4df694ccdbe59ea8c8c4b8
#
_cell.length_a   1.000
_cell.length_b   1.000
_cell.length_c   1.000
_cell.angle_alpha   90.00
_cell.angle_beta   90.00
_cell.angle_gamma   90.00
#
_symmetry.space_group_name_H-M   'P 1'
#
loop_
_entity.id
_entity.type
_entity.pdbx_description
1 polymer ?
#
loop_
_entity_poly.entity_id
_entity_poly.type
_entity_poly.pdbx_seq_one_letter_code
_entity_poly.pdbx_strand_id
1 'polypeptide(L)'
;MGHGLIEALHGAGRPVVAVDLRELEAGVRAKCRSAYAGNICDTALLDRLHAQYEVGEIYHLAALLSTRGEFAPETAHQVNVGGTLNVLHLAAEQARSHGQRVKFLFPSSIAAYGLPSLDAKNHAGKVAEDCYSHPHTMYGVNKLAGEELGRYYESHYRKLARDRTPHPIDFRSIRFPGIISSETTPSGGTSDYGPEMIHAAAQGKPYECFVRPDTRIPFMTMPEAIDALLRLAQAPKERLTRTVYNVSSFSPSAADFERLVRQAYPHAAVTFVPDLGRQAIVDSWPAECCDRAARTDWDWK
;
A
#
# COMPACT_ATOMS: atom_id res chain seq x y z
N MET A 1 1.42 9.34 0.81
CA MET A 1 2.27 8.43 1.63
C MET A 1 3.77 8.77 1.47
N GLY A 2 4.35 8.81 0.26
CA GLY A 2 5.80 9.04 0.08
C GLY A 2 6.32 10.30 0.76
N HIS A 3 5.67 11.45 0.57
CA HIS A 3 6.07 12.71 1.21
C HIS A 3 6.09 12.61 2.73
N GLY A 4 5.01 12.14 3.35
CA GLY A 4 4.96 12.02 4.81
C GLY A 4 5.96 10.99 5.37
N LEU A 5 6.27 9.93 4.62
CA LEU A 5 7.32 8.99 5.01
C LEU A 5 8.70 9.64 4.94
N ILE A 6 9.00 10.42 3.89
CA ILE A 6 10.26 11.19 3.79
C ILE A 6 10.38 12.15 4.98
N GLU A 7 9.31 12.85 5.34
CA GLU A 7 9.28 13.77 6.50
C GLU A 7 9.57 13.05 7.80
N ALA A 8 8.93 11.91 8.04
CA ALA A 8 9.13 11.13 9.25
C ALA A 8 10.55 10.57 9.36
N LEU A 9 11.11 10.05 8.27
CA LEU A 9 12.49 9.54 8.21
C LEU A 9 13.51 10.66 8.39
N HIS A 10 13.32 11.80 7.73
CA HIS A 10 14.17 12.99 7.89
C HIS A 10 14.14 13.51 9.33
N GLY A 11 12.95 13.63 9.93
CA GLY A 11 12.77 14.02 11.33
C GLY A 11 13.46 13.07 12.32
N ALA A 12 13.60 11.80 11.97
CA ALA A 12 14.35 10.80 12.72
C ALA A 12 15.87 10.80 12.41
N GLY A 13 16.37 11.78 11.63
CA GLY A 13 17.79 11.89 11.26
C GLY A 13 18.27 10.81 10.27
N ARG A 14 17.36 10.11 9.59
CA ARG A 14 17.69 9.05 8.64
C ARG A 14 17.91 9.62 7.24
N PRO A 15 19.05 9.35 6.57
CA PRO A 15 19.29 9.80 5.20
C PRO A 15 18.37 9.05 4.23
N VAL A 16 17.66 9.80 3.36
CA VAL A 16 16.73 9.26 2.39
C VAL A 16 17.23 9.49 0.97
N VAL A 17 17.30 8.43 0.17
CA VAL A 17 17.42 8.50 -1.29
C VAL A 17 16.05 8.21 -1.88
N ALA A 18 15.45 9.19 -2.55
CA ALA A 18 14.11 9.07 -3.10
C ALA A 18 14.16 8.87 -4.62
N VAL A 19 13.28 8.01 -5.13
CA VAL A 19 13.03 7.81 -6.56
C VAL A 19 11.54 7.95 -6.81
N ASP A 20 11.15 8.82 -7.73
CA ASP A 20 9.76 8.98 -8.18
C ASP A 20 9.74 9.18 -9.69
N LEU A 21 8.63 8.86 -10.35
CA LEU A 21 8.47 9.10 -11.78
C LEU A 21 8.55 10.60 -12.13
N ARG A 22 8.22 11.46 -11.18
CA ARG A 22 8.24 12.93 -11.30
C ARG A 22 9.29 13.52 -10.37
N GLU A 23 9.75 14.71 -10.70
CA GLU A 23 10.57 15.48 -9.78
C GLU A 23 9.79 15.78 -8.50
N LEU A 24 10.47 15.64 -7.37
CA LEU A 24 9.89 16.00 -6.08
C LEU A 24 9.81 17.51 -5.92
N GLU A 25 8.78 17.98 -5.26
CA GLU A 25 8.65 19.38 -4.85
C GLU A 25 9.87 19.83 -4.01
N ALA A 26 10.28 21.07 -4.18
CA ALA A 26 11.49 21.61 -3.56
C ALA A 26 11.57 21.37 -2.03
N GLY A 27 10.45 21.55 -1.33
CA GLY A 27 10.36 21.34 0.12
C GLY A 27 10.57 19.88 0.54
N VAL A 28 10.10 18.92 -0.24
CA VAL A 28 10.28 17.49 0.00
C VAL A 28 11.69 17.05 -0.40
N ARG A 29 12.18 17.54 -1.56
CA ARG A 29 13.53 17.27 -2.05
C ARG A 29 14.61 17.70 -1.06
N ALA A 30 14.43 18.86 -0.40
CA ALA A 30 15.37 19.39 0.59
C ALA A 30 15.53 18.47 1.83
N LYS A 31 14.57 17.57 2.08
CA LYS A 31 14.60 16.57 3.17
C LYS A 31 15.28 15.27 2.76
N CYS A 32 15.63 15.12 1.48
CA CYS A 32 16.33 13.95 0.96
C CYS A 32 17.84 14.18 0.86
N ARG A 33 18.64 13.15 1.13
CA ARG A 33 20.05 13.12 0.76
C ARG A 33 20.22 13.27 -0.75
N SER A 34 19.38 12.60 -1.51
CA SER A 34 19.30 12.67 -2.96
C SER A 34 17.90 12.31 -3.45
N ALA A 35 17.47 12.90 -4.57
CA ALA A 35 16.20 12.60 -5.22
C ALA A 35 16.40 12.46 -6.74
N TYR A 36 15.80 11.43 -7.31
CA TYR A 36 15.90 11.08 -8.71
C TYR A 36 14.51 11.01 -9.33
N ALA A 37 14.34 11.70 -10.46
CA ALA A 37 13.19 11.47 -11.32
C ALA A 37 13.51 10.30 -12.25
N GLY A 38 12.68 9.24 -12.21
CA GLY A 38 12.91 8.06 -13.02
C GLY A 38 11.91 6.93 -12.75
N ASN A 39 11.92 5.95 -13.66
CA ASN A 39 11.02 4.82 -13.62
C ASN A 39 11.71 3.61 -12.98
N ILE A 40 11.04 2.93 -12.06
CA ILE A 40 11.55 1.69 -11.43
C ILE A 40 11.67 0.52 -12.44
N CYS A 41 11.09 0.64 -13.64
CA CYS A 41 11.31 -0.29 -14.74
C CYS A 41 12.63 -0.04 -15.49
N ASP A 42 13.31 1.09 -15.24
CA ASP A 42 14.63 1.41 -15.79
C ASP A 42 15.72 0.78 -14.92
N THR A 43 16.22 -0.38 -15.35
CA THR A 43 17.29 -1.10 -14.62
C THR A 43 18.59 -0.31 -14.58
N ALA A 44 18.91 0.50 -15.62
CA ALA A 44 20.11 1.31 -15.62
C ALA A 44 20.09 2.42 -14.53
N LEU A 45 18.91 2.95 -14.21
CA LEU A 45 18.74 3.83 -13.05
C LEU A 45 19.05 3.08 -11.75
N LEU A 46 18.47 1.90 -11.58
CA LEU A 46 18.68 1.09 -10.37
C LEU A 46 20.14 0.65 -10.20
N ASP A 47 20.82 0.29 -11.29
CA ASP A 47 22.24 -0.04 -11.30
C ASP A 47 23.12 1.15 -10.86
N ARG A 48 22.79 2.38 -11.33
CA ARG A 48 23.46 3.61 -10.87
C ARG A 48 23.25 3.85 -9.36
N LEU A 49 22.02 3.62 -8.86
CA LEU A 49 21.74 3.76 -7.43
C LEU A 49 22.50 2.72 -6.61
N HIS A 50 22.57 1.48 -7.09
CA HIS A 50 23.37 0.42 -6.49
C HIS A 50 24.86 0.81 -6.38
N ALA A 51 25.42 1.39 -7.43
CA ALA A 51 26.82 1.79 -7.45
C ALA A 51 27.14 3.00 -6.56
N GLN A 52 26.14 3.87 -6.29
CA GLN A 52 26.32 5.13 -5.57
C GLN A 52 25.99 5.06 -4.08
N TYR A 53 25.15 4.14 -3.67
CA TYR A 53 24.62 4.10 -2.32
C TYR A 53 24.66 2.69 -1.73
N GLU A 54 24.99 2.63 -0.46
CA GLU A 54 24.71 1.47 0.38
C GLU A 54 23.32 1.63 0.99
N VAL A 55 22.40 0.73 0.63
CA VAL A 55 20.99 0.79 1.01
C VAL A 55 20.65 -0.37 1.93
N GLY A 56 20.37 -0.08 3.20
CA GLY A 56 19.97 -1.07 4.20
C GLY A 56 18.46 -1.26 4.33
N GLU A 57 17.65 -0.31 3.81
CA GLU A 57 16.20 -0.36 3.95
C GLU A 57 15.51 0.27 2.73
N ILE A 58 14.50 -0.40 2.18
CA ILE A 58 13.74 0.04 1.02
C ILE A 58 12.24 0.09 1.37
N TYR A 59 11.60 1.23 1.13
CA TYR A 59 10.15 1.39 1.14
C TYR A 59 9.66 1.47 -0.30
N HIS A 60 9.12 0.37 -0.81
CA HIS A 60 8.71 0.27 -2.20
C HIS A 60 7.27 0.75 -2.40
N LEU A 61 7.08 2.07 -2.55
CA LEU A 61 5.76 2.70 -2.68
C LEU A 61 5.26 2.83 -4.12
N ALA A 62 6.16 2.72 -5.11
CA ALA A 62 5.83 2.94 -6.51
C ALA A 62 4.85 1.89 -7.04
N ALA A 63 3.70 2.34 -7.53
CA ALA A 63 2.67 1.48 -8.13
C ALA A 63 1.68 2.30 -8.97
N LEU A 64 1.10 1.67 -9.99
CA LEU A 64 -0.15 2.12 -10.60
C LEU A 64 -1.33 1.61 -9.78
N LEU A 65 -2.24 2.52 -9.40
CA LEU A 65 -3.36 2.23 -8.50
C LEU A 65 -4.53 1.54 -9.21
N SER A 66 -5.51 1.09 -8.43
CA SER A 66 -6.62 0.22 -8.85
C SER A 66 -7.33 0.67 -10.12
N THR A 67 -7.90 1.87 -10.16
CA THR A 67 -8.67 2.35 -11.32
C THR A 67 -7.82 2.44 -12.58
N ARG A 68 -6.58 2.96 -12.48
CA ARG A 68 -5.65 2.98 -13.63
C ARG A 68 -5.24 1.58 -14.07
N GLY A 69 -5.14 0.65 -13.12
CA GLY A 69 -4.82 -0.75 -13.40
C GLY A 69 -5.91 -1.45 -14.21
N GLU A 70 -7.18 -1.10 -14.00
CA GLU A 70 -8.30 -1.67 -14.78
C GLU A 70 -8.37 -1.10 -16.20
N PHE A 71 -7.97 0.16 -16.41
CA PHE A 71 -7.93 0.75 -17.76
C PHE A 71 -6.72 0.32 -18.59
N ALA A 72 -5.61 -0.09 -17.97
CA ALA A 72 -4.39 -0.49 -18.66
C ALA A 72 -3.70 -1.65 -17.89
N PRO A 73 -4.30 -2.85 -17.88
CA PRO A 73 -3.88 -3.96 -17.02
C PRO A 73 -2.47 -4.47 -17.33
N GLU A 74 -2.05 -4.51 -18.59
CA GLU A 74 -0.70 -4.94 -18.98
C GLU A 74 0.35 -3.94 -18.50
N THR A 75 0.10 -2.64 -18.67
CA THR A 75 1.00 -1.57 -18.17
C THR A 75 1.07 -1.61 -16.64
N ALA A 76 -0.06 -1.80 -15.97
CA ALA A 76 -0.09 -1.93 -14.52
C ALA A 76 0.72 -3.14 -14.04
N HIS A 77 0.60 -4.29 -14.72
CA HIS A 77 1.37 -5.48 -14.41
C HIS A 77 2.88 -5.26 -14.61
N GLN A 78 3.25 -4.64 -15.73
CA GLN A 78 4.66 -4.34 -16.01
C GLN A 78 5.28 -3.43 -14.93
N VAL A 79 4.58 -2.38 -14.51
CA VAL A 79 5.07 -1.46 -13.47
C VAL A 79 5.01 -2.12 -12.09
N ASN A 80 3.86 -2.69 -11.72
CA ASN A 80 3.63 -3.14 -10.35
C ASN A 80 4.37 -4.46 -10.03
N VAL A 81 4.49 -5.35 -11.00
CA VAL A 81 5.18 -6.64 -10.81
C VAL A 81 6.60 -6.59 -11.35
N GLY A 82 6.79 -6.16 -12.60
CA GLY A 82 8.11 -6.01 -13.20
C GLY A 82 8.99 -5.00 -12.44
N GLY A 83 8.44 -3.82 -12.14
CA GLY A 83 9.13 -2.82 -11.33
C GLY A 83 9.46 -3.33 -9.91
N THR A 84 8.53 -4.04 -9.25
CA THR A 84 8.80 -4.67 -7.94
C THR A 84 9.93 -5.69 -8.03
N LEU A 85 9.96 -6.51 -9.09
CA LEU A 85 11.02 -7.49 -9.33
C LEU A 85 12.39 -6.81 -9.47
N ASN A 86 12.46 -5.70 -10.20
CA ASN A 86 13.70 -4.92 -10.35
C ASN A 86 14.19 -4.37 -9.01
N VAL A 87 13.29 -3.83 -8.18
CA VAL A 87 13.66 -3.28 -6.85
C VAL A 87 14.04 -4.40 -5.87
N LEU A 88 13.40 -5.57 -5.93
CA LEU A 88 13.81 -6.76 -5.18
C LEU A 88 15.20 -7.25 -5.61
N HIS A 89 15.49 -7.20 -6.92
CA HIS A 89 16.81 -7.51 -7.44
C HIS A 89 17.86 -6.54 -6.92
N LEU A 90 17.59 -5.22 -6.98
CA LEU A 90 18.47 -4.19 -6.36
C LEU A 90 18.74 -4.51 -4.89
N ALA A 91 17.72 -4.86 -4.11
CA ALA A 91 17.88 -5.21 -2.69
C ALA A 91 18.79 -6.44 -2.49
N ALA A 92 18.63 -7.46 -3.34
CA ALA A 92 19.46 -8.66 -3.27
C ALA A 92 20.93 -8.37 -3.65
N GLU A 93 21.18 -7.52 -4.66
CA GLU A 93 22.53 -7.11 -5.04
C GLU A 93 23.19 -6.21 -3.97
N GLN A 94 22.42 -5.32 -3.33
CA GLN A 94 22.90 -4.56 -2.15
C GLN A 94 23.34 -5.51 -1.03
N ALA A 95 22.50 -6.51 -0.70
CA ALA A 95 22.85 -7.48 0.33
C ALA A 95 24.10 -8.30 -0.05
N ARG A 96 24.25 -8.68 -1.31
CA ARG A 96 25.43 -9.41 -1.82
C ARG A 96 26.69 -8.57 -1.73
N SER A 97 26.63 -7.29 -2.05
CA SER A 97 27.78 -6.38 -2.09
C SER A 97 28.26 -5.96 -0.69
N HIS A 98 27.32 -5.79 0.24
CA HIS A 98 27.62 -5.24 1.58
C HIS A 98 27.57 -6.29 2.70
N GLY A 99 27.16 -7.53 2.39
CA GLY A 99 27.10 -8.62 3.38
C GLY A 99 26.01 -8.45 4.44
N GLN A 100 25.07 -7.50 4.25
CA GLN A 100 24.00 -7.23 5.19
C GLN A 100 22.63 -7.41 4.51
N ARG A 101 21.69 -8.00 5.25
CA ARG A 101 20.31 -8.18 4.78
C ARG A 101 19.63 -6.83 4.61
N VAL A 102 19.00 -6.60 3.44
CA VAL A 102 18.22 -5.38 3.18
C VAL A 102 16.80 -5.56 3.67
N LYS A 103 16.31 -4.63 4.48
CA LYS A 103 14.91 -4.60 4.90
C LYS A 103 14.05 -4.04 3.78
N PHE A 104 13.02 -4.78 3.39
CA PHE A 104 12.16 -4.44 2.25
C PHE A 104 10.71 -4.29 2.70
N LEU A 105 10.21 -3.06 2.76
CA LEU A 105 8.85 -2.72 3.12
C LEU A 105 7.99 -2.63 1.85
N PHE A 106 6.97 -3.47 1.77
CA PHE A 106 6.06 -3.55 0.62
C PHE A 106 4.62 -3.20 1.03
N PRO A 107 4.11 -2.01 0.67
CA PRO A 107 2.70 -1.69 0.82
C PRO A 107 1.84 -2.52 -0.13
N SER A 108 1.23 -3.57 0.42
CA SER A 108 0.16 -4.30 -0.23
C SER A 108 -1.19 -3.61 0.02
N SER A 109 -2.30 -4.27 -0.23
CA SER A 109 -3.63 -3.68 -0.16
C SER A 109 -4.68 -4.75 0.17
N ILE A 110 -5.81 -4.34 0.76
CA ILE A 110 -7.01 -5.17 0.85
C ILE A 110 -7.52 -5.63 -0.51
N ALA A 111 -7.10 -5.00 -1.61
CA ALA A 111 -7.38 -5.45 -2.98
C ALA A 111 -6.78 -6.81 -3.32
N ALA A 112 -5.81 -7.32 -2.53
CA ALA A 112 -5.28 -8.68 -2.64
C ALA A 112 -6.32 -9.75 -2.22
N TYR A 113 -7.39 -9.35 -1.58
CA TYR A 113 -8.53 -10.22 -1.28
C TYR A 113 -9.52 -10.28 -2.45
N GLY A 114 -10.32 -11.35 -2.50
CA GLY A 114 -11.43 -11.51 -3.42
C GLY A 114 -12.50 -12.42 -2.80
N LEU A 115 -13.46 -11.82 -2.10
CA LEU A 115 -14.62 -12.55 -1.59
C LEU A 115 -15.56 -12.88 -2.76
N PRO A 116 -16.09 -14.12 -2.84
CA PRO A 116 -16.79 -14.59 -4.03
C PRO A 116 -18.18 -13.96 -4.24
N SER A 117 -18.78 -13.38 -3.19
CA SER A 117 -20.08 -12.74 -3.25
C SER A 117 -20.28 -11.75 -2.10
N LEU A 118 -21.28 -10.88 -2.24
CA LEU A 118 -21.72 -9.99 -1.16
C LEU A 118 -22.19 -10.77 0.07
N ASP A 119 -22.83 -11.90 -0.13
CA ASP A 119 -23.25 -12.80 0.96
C ASP A 119 -22.03 -13.33 1.71
N ALA A 120 -21.01 -13.83 1.00
CA ALA A 120 -19.75 -14.25 1.61
C ALA A 120 -19.08 -13.10 2.38
N LYS A 121 -19.08 -11.87 1.84
CA LYS A 121 -18.57 -10.68 2.53
C LYS A 121 -19.30 -10.41 3.84
N ASN A 122 -20.62 -10.48 3.83
CA ASN A 122 -21.45 -10.19 5.00
C ASN A 122 -21.28 -11.21 6.13
N HIS A 123 -20.92 -12.46 5.78
CA HIS A 123 -20.73 -13.55 6.74
C HIS A 123 -19.24 -13.80 7.13
N ALA A 124 -18.27 -13.22 6.41
CA ALA A 124 -16.85 -13.47 6.61
C ALA A 124 -16.31 -12.94 7.96
N GLY A 125 -16.98 -11.94 8.56
CA GLY A 125 -16.47 -11.27 9.75
C GLY A 125 -15.12 -10.58 9.48
N LYS A 126 -14.18 -10.66 10.43
CA LYS A 126 -12.84 -10.13 10.28
C LYS A 126 -11.95 -11.09 9.48
N VAL A 127 -11.61 -10.70 8.25
CA VAL A 127 -10.84 -11.54 7.31
C VAL A 127 -9.36 -11.55 7.68
N ALA A 128 -8.80 -12.75 7.84
CA ALA A 128 -7.37 -12.97 8.12
C ALA A 128 -6.54 -13.01 6.82
N GLU A 129 -5.20 -12.87 6.96
CA GLU A 129 -4.26 -12.73 5.86
C GLU A 129 -4.18 -13.93 4.92
N ASP A 130 -4.53 -15.10 5.39
CA ASP A 130 -4.49 -16.39 4.68
C ASP A 130 -5.83 -16.80 4.06
N CYS A 131 -6.86 -15.94 4.18
CA CYS A 131 -8.18 -16.19 3.61
C CYS A 131 -8.41 -15.38 2.32
N TYR A 132 -9.27 -15.89 1.43
CA TYR A 132 -9.80 -15.18 0.27
C TYR A 132 -8.75 -14.49 -0.65
N SER A 133 -7.54 -15.05 -0.79
CA SER A 133 -6.49 -14.51 -1.65
C SER A 133 -6.74 -14.82 -3.14
N HIS A 134 -7.90 -14.39 -3.66
CA HIS A 134 -8.34 -14.54 -5.05
C HIS A 134 -8.83 -13.20 -5.61
N PRO A 135 -7.93 -12.21 -5.80
CA PRO A 135 -8.29 -10.85 -6.16
C PRO A 135 -9.07 -10.76 -7.48
N HIS A 136 -10.02 -9.83 -7.53
CA HIS A 136 -10.89 -9.58 -8.69
C HIS A 136 -10.42 -8.40 -9.55
N THR A 137 -9.27 -7.78 -9.23
CA THR A 137 -8.71 -6.65 -9.98
C THR A 137 -7.26 -6.92 -10.36
N MET A 138 -6.79 -6.33 -11.47
CA MET A 138 -5.38 -6.40 -11.86
C MET A 138 -4.47 -5.83 -10.76
N TYR A 139 -4.89 -4.75 -10.12
CA TYR A 139 -4.15 -4.18 -8.99
C TYR A 139 -4.01 -5.17 -7.82
N GLY A 140 -5.09 -5.85 -7.46
CA GLY A 140 -5.07 -6.89 -6.42
C GLY A 140 -4.17 -8.06 -6.80
N VAL A 141 -4.27 -8.56 -8.04
CA VAL A 141 -3.39 -9.61 -8.59
C VAL A 141 -1.92 -9.17 -8.49
N ASN A 142 -1.61 -7.94 -8.86
CA ASN A 142 -0.24 -7.41 -8.82
C ASN A 142 0.27 -7.27 -7.38
N LYS A 143 -0.57 -6.86 -6.43
CA LYS A 143 -0.20 -6.77 -5.01
C LYS A 143 0.07 -8.15 -4.42
N LEU A 144 -0.78 -9.13 -4.70
CA LEU A 144 -0.57 -10.51 -4.26
C LEU A 144 0.72 -11.10 -4.88
N ALA A 145 0.95 -10.87 -6.18
CA ALA A 145 2.20 -11.30 -6.85
C ALA A 145 3.43 -10.66 -6.16
N GLY A 146 3.38 -9.39 -5.79
CA GLY A 146 4.45 -8.71 -5.05
C GLY A 146 4.71 -9.32 -3.67
N GLU A 147 3.65 -9.74 -2.94
CA GLU A 147 3.79 -10.47 -1.68
C GLU A 147 4.53 -11.80 -1.87
N GLU A 148 4.16 -12.58 -2.91
CA GLU A 148 4.79 -13.87 -3.19
C GLU A 148 6.23 -13.71 -3.70
N LEU A 149 6.51 -12.71 -4.53
CA LEU A 149 7.89 -12.38 -4.95
C LEU A 149 8.75 -12.01 -3.73
N GLY A 150 8.22 -11.20 -2.82
CA GLY A 150 8.94 -10.84 -1.60
C GLY A 150 9.29 -12.06 -0.75
N ARG A 151 8.33 -12.98 -0.51
CA ARG A 151 8.56 -14.26 0.19
C ARG A 151 9.59 -15.13 -0.53
N TYR A 152 9.55 -15.19 -1.87
CA TYR A 152 10.53 -15.93 -2.65
C TYR A 152 11.93 -15.35 -2.48
N TYR A 153 12.10 -14.03 -2.58
CA TYR A 153 13.41 -13.37 -2.41
C TYR A 153 13.93 -13.52 -0.98
N GLU A 154 13.07 -13.46 0.03
CA GLU A 154 13.46 -13.65 1.43
C GLU A 154 14.00 -15.06 1.69
N SER A 155 13.32 -16.10 1.19
CA SER A 155 13.52 -17.47 1.66
C SER A 155 14.13 -18.42 0.62
N HIS A 156 13.91 -18.16 -0.69
CA HIS A 156 14.18 -19.13 -1.74
C HIS A 156 15.02 -18.59 -2.90
N TYR A 157 15.40 -17.31 -2.86
CA TYR A 157 16.09 -16.64 -3.96
C TYR A 157 17.36 -17.40 -4.39
N ARG A 158 17.46 -17.67 -5.72
CA ARG A 158 18.58 -18.37 -6.38
C ARG A 158 19.00 -19.67 -5.69
N LYS A 159 18.07 -20.45 -5.19
CA LYS A 159 18.32 -21.63 -4.33
C LYS A 159 19.31 -22.65 -4.96
N LEU A 160 19.39 -22.71 -6.28
CA LEU A 160 20.29 -23.62 -7.01
C LEU A 160 21.63 -22.98 -7.42
N ALA A 161 21.81 -21.68 -7.22
CA ALA A 161 23.03 -20.98 -7.57
C ALA A 161 24.12 -21.22 -6.50
N ARG A 162 25.35 -21.51 -6.95
CA ARG A 162 26.48 -21.75 -6.03
C ARG A 162 26.92 -20.49 -5.30
N ASP A 163 26.78 -19.33 -5.94
CA ASP A 163 27.17 -18.00 -5.46
C ASP A 163 26.02 -17.22 -4.79
N ARG A 164 24.97 -17.93 -4.37
CA ARG A 164 23.79 -17.27 -3.76
C ARG A 164 24.14 -16.59 -2.42
N THR A 165 23.54 -15.46 -2.17
CA THR A 165 23.45 -14.85 -0.85
C THR A 165 22.22 -15.43 -0.14
N PRO A 166 22.37 -16.18 0.95
CA PRO A 166 21.23 -16.71 1.70
C PRO A 166 20.44 -15.59 2.34
N HIS A 167 19.11 -15.60 2.19
CA HIS A 167 18.20 -14.63 2.80
C HIS A 167 18.62 -13.16 2.57
N PRO A 168 18.72 -12.70 1.30
CA PRO A 168 19.28 -11.37 1.00
C PRO A 168 18.41 -10.23 1.52
N ILE A 169 17.13 -10.45 1.71
CA ILE A 169 16.20 -9.44 2.20
C ILE A 169 15.47 -9.90 3.47
N ASP A 170 15.00 -8.91 4.23
CA ASP A 170 14.00 -9.05 5.28
C ASP A 170 12.72 -8.42 4.76
N PHE A 171 11.84 -9.28 4.17
CA PHE A 171 10.62 -8.82 3.53
C PHE A 171 9.49 -8.63 4.55
N ARG A 172 8.84 -7.47 4.48
CA ARG A 172 7.74 -7.10 5.36
C ARG A 172 6.67 -6.38 4.55
N SER A 173 5.43 -6.80 4.65
CA SER A 173 4.32 -6.23 3.89
C SER A 173 3.12 -5.92 4.78
N ILE A 174 2.40 -4.87 4.40
CA ILE A 174 1.12 -4.48 5.02
C ILE A 174 0.06 -4.46 3.93
N ARG A 175 -1.07 -5.15 4.14
CA ARG A 175 -2.29 -4.97 3.35
C ARG A 175 -3.03 -3.76 3.89
N PHE A 176 -2.79 -2.61 3.26
CA PHE A 176 -3.45 -1.37 3.64
C PHE A 176 -4.92 -1.38 3.27
N PRO A 177 -5.79 -0.84 4.16
CA PRO A 177 -7.19 -0.53 3.87
C PRO A 177 -7.32 0.73 2.99
N GLY A 178 -8.53 1.26 2.83
CA GLY A 178 -8.73 2.59 2.29
C GLY A 178 -7.99 3.64 3.13
N ILE A 179 -7.25 4.55 2.48
CA ILE A 179 -6.46 5.57 3.20
C ILE A 179 -7.10 6.93 3.00
N ILE A 180 -7.37 7.62 4.11
CA ILE A 180 -7.92 8.98 4.13
C ILE A 180 -6.79 9.97 4.38
N SER A 181 -6.69 11.00 3.53
CA SER A 181 -5.72 12.08 3.67
C SER A 181 -6.41 13.43 3.60
N SER A 182 -6.05 14.33 4.50
CA SER A 182 -6.44 15.75 4.46
C SER A 182 -5.61 16.57 3.47
N GLU A 183 -4.39 16.12 3.17
CA GLU A 183 -3.41 16.84 2.36
C GLU A 183 -3.41 16.42 0.88
N THR A 184 -3.90 15.22 0.59
CA THR A 184 -3.89 14.67 -0.76
C THR A 184 -5.32 14.53 -1.27
N THR A 185 -5.61 15.20 -2.38
CA THR A 185 -6.91 15.05 -3.06
C THR A 185 -7.09 13.61 -3.55
N PRO A 186 -8.27 12.99 -3.33
CA PRO A 186 -8.60 11.69 -3.90
C PRO A 186 -8.42 11.69 -5.43
N SER A 187 -7.94 10.59 -5.97
CA SER A 187 -7.60 10.48 -7.41
C SER A 187 -8.55 9.60 -8.21
N GLY A 188 -9.74 9.31 -7.67
CA GLY A 188 -10.75 8.46 -8.30
C GLY A 188 -10.47 6.96 -8.10
N GLY A 189 -9.79 6.59 -7.01
CA GLY A 189 -9.57 5.20 -6.62
C GLY A 189 -10.88 4.49 -6.26
N THR A 190 -10.88 3.16 -6.32
CA THR A 190 -12.07 2.36 -6.03
C THR A 190 -12.52 2.49 -4.57
N SER A 191 -11.60 2.77 -3.63
CA SER A 191 -11.90 3.01 -2.21
C SER A 191 -12.18 4.48 -1.88
N ASP A 192 -12.16 5.38 -2.87
CA ASP A 192 -12.13 6.83 -2.61
C ASP A 192 -13.51 7.43 -2.28
N TYR A 193 -14.60 6.63 -2.22
CA TYR A 193 -15.94 7.15 -1.94
C TYR A 193 -16.03 7.94 -0.61
N GLY A 194 -15.37 7.49 0.44
CA GLY A 194 -15.32 8.21 1.71
C GLY A 194 -14.46 9.48 1.66
N PRO A 195 -13.18 9.39 1.23
CA PRO A 195 -12.34 10.56 0.99
C PRO A 195 -12.95 11.61 0.06
N GLU A 196 -13.53 11.19 -1.10
CA GLU A 196 -14.18 12.11 -2.04
C GLU A 196 -15.36 12.85 -1.40
N MET A 197 -16.19 12.13 -0.63
CA MET A 197 -17.32 12.72 0.10
C MET A 197 -16.88 13.81 1.08
N ILE A 198 -15.80 13.53 1.85
CA ILE A 198 -15.22 14.49 2.81
C ILE A 198 -14.68 15.73 2.07
N HIS A 199 -13.90 15.53 1.00
CA HIS A 199 -13.32 16.63 0.22
C HIS A 199 -14.37 17.48 -0.48
N ALA A 200 -15.43 16.87 -1.05
CA ALA A 200 -16.53 17.59 -1.68
C ALA A 200 -17.27 18.46 -0.66
N ALA A 201 -17.59 17.92 0.51
CA ALA A 201 -18.26 18.65 1.57
C ALA A 201 -17.41 19.83 2.08
N ALA A 202 -16.12 19.63 2.29
CA ALA A 202 -15.20 20.70 2.70
C ALA A 202 -15.09 21.83 1.68
N GLN A 203 -15.32 21.52 0.37
CA GLN A 203 -15.34 22.49 -0.72
C GLN A 203 -16.75 23.08 -0.98
N GLY A 204 -17.79 22.65 -0.24
CA GLY A 204 -19.18 23.06 -0.47
C GLY A 204 -19.75 22.53 -1.79
N LYS A 205 -19.21 21.46 -2.33
CA LYS A 205 -19.66 20.83 -3.58
C LYS A 205 -20.61 19.66 -3.32
N PRO A 206 -21.62 19.44 -4.18
CA PRO A 206 -22.41 18.22 -4.12
C PRO A 206 -21.54 17.00 -4.47
N TYR A 207 -21.90 15.85 -3.90
CA TYR A 207 -21.21 14.59 -4.16
C TYR A 207 -22.19 13.46 -4.45
N GLU A 208 -21.96 12.76 -5.56
CA GLU A 208 -22.67 11.54 -5.93
C GLU A 208 -21.81 10.33 -5.54
N CYS A 209 -22.18 9.66 -4.44
CA CYS A 209 -21.46 8.50 -3.94
C CYS A 209 -21.70 7.30 -4.86
N PHE A 210 -20.64 6.78 -5.44
CA PHE A 210 -20.69 5.69 -6.43
C PHE A 210 -20.85 4.28 -5.82
N VAL A 211 -21.06 4.18 -4.52
CA VAL A 211 -21.36 2.91 -3.84
C VAL A 211 -22.69 2.99 -3.10
N ARG A 212 -23.26 1.83 -2.77
CA ARG A 212 -24.48 1.76 -1.95
C ARG A 212 -24.25 2.31 -0.54
N PRO A 213 -25.30 2.81 0.14
CA PRO A 213 -25.20 3.33 1.52
C PRO A 213 -24.68 2.31 2.54
N ASP A 214 -24.98 1.02 2.36
CA ASP A 214 -24.57 -0.08 3.23
C ASP A 214 -23.15 -0.58 2.96
N THR A 215 -22.50 -0.11 1.90
CA THR A 215 -21.16 -0.53 1.51
C THR A 215 -20.16 -0.23 2.61
N ARG A 216 -19.38 -1.25 2.99
CA ARG A 216 -18.41 -1.20 4.08
C ARG A 216 -17.08 -1.81 3.65
N ILE A 217 -15.98 -1.11 3.91
CA ILE A 217 -14.59 -1.61 3.84
C ILE A 217 -13.81 -1.00 5.01
N PRO A 218 -12.66 -1.57 5.40
CA PRO A 218 -11.81 -0.97 6.40
C PRO A 218 -11.11 0.29 5.86
N PHE A 219 -10.84 1.25 6.75
CA PHE A 219 -10.13 2.49 6.50
C PHE A 219 -9.09 2.77 7.59
N MET A 220 -8.16 3.67 7.27
CA MET A 220 -7.25 4.34 8.21
C MET A 220 -6.87 5.72 7.69
N THR A 221 -6.28 6.54 8.54
CA THR A 221 -5.74 7.84 8.13
C THR A 221 -4.32 7.71 7.57
N MET A 222 -3.88 8.71 6.79
CA MET A 222 -2.52 8.75 6.25
C MET A 222 -1.42 8.75 7.35
N PRO A 223 -1.56 9.50 8.47
CA PRO A 223 -0.61 9.40 9.57
C PRO A 223 -0.50 8.00 10.17
N GLU A 224 -1.63 7.31 10.38
CA GLU A 224 -1.63 5.92 10.86
C GLU A 224 -0.96 4.96 9.86
N ALA A 225 -1.15 5.16 8.55
CA ALA A 225 -0.52 4.35 7.52
C ALA A 225 1.02 4.50 7.52
N ILE A 226 1.52 5.72 7.75
CA ILE A 226 2.96 6.00 7.88
C ILE A 226 3.49 5.38 9.18
N ASP A 227 2.80 5.56 10.31
CA ASP A 227 3.18 4.96 11.59
C ASP A 227 3.24 3.42 11.50
N ALA A 228 2.26 2.79 10.83
CA ALA A 228 2.26 1.35 10.61
C ALA A 228 3.51 0.86 9.85
N LEU A 229 3.90 1.56 8.76
CA LEU A 229 5.12 1.23 8.03
C LEU A 229 6.37 1.35 8.89
N LEU A 230 6.49 2.43 9.66
CA LEU A 230 7.65 2.69 10.51
C LEU A 230 7.73 1.70 11.68
N ARG A 231 6.60 1.39 12.32
CA ARG A 231 6.55 0.37 13.40
C ARG A 231 6.92 -1.01 12.87
N LEU A 232 6.34 -1.43 11.75
CA LEU A 232 6.70 -2.71 11.14
C LEU A 232 8.19 -2.74 10.74
N ALA A 233 8.73 -1.62 10.21
CA ALA A 233 10.14 -1.52 9.88
C ALA A 233 11.06 -1.65 11.11
N GLN A 234 10.66 -1.11 12.26
CA GLN A 234 11.43 -1.13 13.50
C GLN A 234 11.27 -2.43 14.30
N ALA A 235 10.22 -3.21 14.04
CA ALA A 235 9.96 -4.44 14.77
C ALA A 235 11.13 -5.43 14.67
N PRO A 236 11.55 -6.07 15.78
CA PRO A 236 12.54 -7.15 15.74
C PRO A 236 12.06 -8.29 14.85
N LYS A 237 12.92 -8.80 13.96
CA LYS A 237 12.53 -9.87 13.01
C LYS A 237 12.03 -11.12 13.73
N GLU A 238 12.58 -11.41 14.88
CA GLU A 238 12.30 -12.59 15.70
C GLU A 238 10.87 -12.56 16.28
N ARG A 239 10.27 -11.38 16.39
CA ARG A 239 8.86 -11.23 16.82
C ARG A 239 7.87 -11.44 15.69
N LEU A 240 8.31 -11.31 14.43
CA LEU A 240 7.42 -11.38 13.28
C LEU A 240 7.05 -12.82 12.95
N THR A 241 5.79 -13.19 13.15
CA THR A 241 5.27 -14.51 12.81
C THR A 241 4.82 -14.64 11.36
N ARG A 242 4.71 -13.49 10.64
CA ARG A 242 4.27 -13.40 9.25
C ARG A 242 5.16 -12.45 8.45
N THR A 243 5.09 -12.54 7.13
CA THR A 243 5.70 -11.57 6.21
C THR A 243 4.69 -10.53 5.73
N VAL A 244 3.39 -10.83 5.83
CA VAL A 244 2.29 -9.97 5.39
C VAL A 244 1.32 -9.80 6.55
N TYR A 245 0.94 -8.56 6.83
CA TYR A 245 0.07 -8.17 7.94
C TYR A 245 -1.12 -7.35 7.46
N ASN A 246 -2.27 -7.61 8.04
CA ASN A 246 -3.40 -6.69 7.99
C ASN A 246 -3.23 -5.58 9.01
N VAL A 247 -3.70 -4.38 8.65
CA VAL A 247 -3.91 -3.25 9.56
C VAL A 247 -5.27 -2.64 9.29
N SER A 248 -5.92 -2.14 10.32
CA SER A 248 -7.22 -1.47 10.19
C SER A 248 -7.43 -0.56 11.40
N SER A 249 -8.08 0.60 11.19
CA SER A 249 -8.44 1.50 12.28
C SER A 249 -9.95 1.51 12.49
N PHE A 250 -10.73 1.64 11.43
CA PHE A 250 -12.19 1.69 11.48
C PHE A 250 -12.81 1.18 10.17
N SER A 251 -14.10 0.79 10.22
CA SER A 251 -14.81 0.23 9.06
C SER A 251 -16.23 0.80 8.96
N PRO A 252 -16.41 2.09 8.67
CA PRO A 252 -17.72 2.72 8.52
C PRO A 252 -18.37 2.31 7.21
N SER A 253 -19.71 2.32 7.19
CA SER A 253 -20.45 2.26 5.95
C SER A 253 -20.41 3.61 5.20
N ALA A 254 -20.77 3.62 3.93
CA ALA A 254 -20.88 4.86 3.17
C ALA A 254 -21.93 5.82 3.78
N ALA A 255 -23.02 5.29 4.34
CA ALA A 255 -24.00 6.06 5.10
C ALA A 255 -23.43 6.61 6.42
N ASP A 256 -22.52 5.88 7.09
CA ASP A 256 -21.82 6.42 8.27
C ASP A 256 -20.92 7.60 7.89
N PHE A 257 -20.22 7.55 6.74
CA PHE A 257 -19.47 8.67 6.21
C PHE A 257 -20.38 9.87 5.93
N GLU A 258 -21.52 9.66 5.24
CA GLU A 258 -22.48 10.73 5.00
C GLU A 258 -22.95 11.38 6.30
N ARG A 259 -23.32 10.58 7.31
CA ARG A 259 -23.76 11.09 8.62
C ARG A 259 -22.68 11.94 9.29
N LEU A 260 -21.43 11.47 9.30
CA LEU A 260 -20.31 12.20 9.89
C LEU A 260 -19.99 13.48 9.12
N VAL A 261 -20.03 13.43 7.81
CA VAL A 261 -19.85 14.59 6.93
C VAL A 261 -20.91 15.63 7.17
N ARG A 262 -22.20 15.25 7.27
CA ARG A 262 -23.30 16.18 7.57
C ARG A 262 -23.20 16.79 8.98
N GLN A 263 -22.64 16.06 9.95
CA GLN A 263 -22.38 16.63 11.30
C GLN A 263 -21.31 17.72 11.25
N ALA A 264 -20.26 17.54 10.44
CA ALA A 264 -19.18 18.53 10.30
C ALA A 264 -19.55 19.66 9.31
N TYR A 265 -20.34 19.35 8.28
CA TYR A 265 -20.76 20.26 7.21
C TYR A 265 -22.27 20.14 7.00
N PRO A 266 -23.12 20.87 7.77
CA PRO A 266 -24.58 20.70 7.75
C PRO A 266 -25.26 20.90 6.39
N HIS A 267 -24.61 21.64 5.48
CA HIS A 267 -25.11 21.91 4.13
C HIS A 267 -24.58 20.94 3.07
N ALA A 268 -23.83 19.89 3.47
CA ALA A 268 -23.30 18.92 2.54
C ALA A 268 -24.43 18.21 1.78
N ALA A 269 -24.37 18.25 0.44
CA ALA A 269 -25.30 17.58 -0.46
C ALA A 269 -24.66 16.26 -0.93
N VAL A 270 -25.11 15.15 -0.36
CA VAL A 270 -24.66 13.80 -0.74
C VAL A 270 -25.84 13.01 -1.24
N THR A 271 -25.68 12.35 -2.39
CA THR A 271 -26.61 11.38 -2.98
C THR A 271 -25.88 10.07 -3.25
N PHE A 272 -26.61 8.97 -3.33
CA PHE A 272 -26.04 7.66 -3.64
C PHE A 272 -26.49 7.24 -5.05
N VAL A 273 -25.51 7.11 -5.95
CA VAL A 273 -25.69 6.68 -7.35
C VAL A 273 -24.67 5.57 -7.64
N PRO A 274 -24.94 4.32 -7.22
CA PRO A 274 -23.96 3.24 -7.34
C PRO A 274 -23.54 2.98 -8.79
N ASP A 275 -22.23 3.05 -9.06
CA ASP A 275 -21.62 2.53 -10.27
C ASP A 275 -21.46 1.02 -10.13
N LEU A 276 -22.14 0.24 -10.97
CA LEU A 276 -22.18 -1.22 -10.83
C LEU A 276 -20.79 -1.88 -10.94
N GLY A 277 -19.91 -1.34 -11.78
CA GLY A 277 -18.54 -1.86 -11.93
C GLY A 277 -17.70 -1.61 -10.69
N ARG A 278 -17.66 -0.38 -10.20
CA ARG A 278 -16.93 -0.01 -8.97
C ARG A 278 -17.53 -0.69 -7.74
N GLN A 279 -18.85 -0.79 -7.67
CA GLN A 279 -19.53 -1.48 -6.58
C GLN A 279 -19.15 -2.96 -6.51
N ALA A 280 -19.12 -3.65 -7.65
CA ALA A 280 -18.74 -5.07 -7.70
C ALA A 280 -17.30 -5.30 -7.21
N ILE A 281 -16.37 -4.39 -7.53
CA ILE A 281 -15.01 -4.44 -7.01
C ILE A 281 -15.00 -4.27 -5.48
N VAL A 282 -15.68 -3.24 -4.97
CA VAL A 282 -15.71 -2.97 -3.51
C VAL A 282 -16.42 -4.10 -2.75
N ASP A 283 -17.43 -4.72 -3.35
CA ASP A 283 -18.11 -5.88 -2.76
C ASP A 283 -17.21 -7.12 -2.66
N SER A 284 -16.17 -7.24 -3.49
CA SER A 284 -15.20 -8.32 -3.40
C SER A 284 -14.12 -8.12 -2.32
N TRP A 285 -14.06 -6.95 -1.68
CA TRP A 285 -13.10 -6.67 -0.60
C TRP A 285 -13.72 -6.90 0.78
N PRO A 286 -12.91 -7.22 1.82
CA PRO A 286 -13.41 -7.42 3.18
C PRO A 286 -14.20 -6.22 3.71
N ALA A 287 -15.23 -6.48 4.50
CA ALA A 287 -15.86 -5.44 5.31
C ALA A 287 -14.96 -5.03 6.50
N GLU A 288 -14.25 -6.01 7.07
CA GLU A 288 -13.29 -5.84 8.16
C GLU A 288 -12.10 -6.77 7.97
N CYS A 289 -10.92 -6.36 8.44
CA CYS A 289 -9.72 -7.18 8.46
C CYS A 289 -9.33 -7.56 9.90
N CYS A 290 -8.81 -8.78 10.07
CA CYS A 290 -8.24 -9.23 11.33
C CYS A 290 -6.79 -8.76 11.41
N ASP A 291 -6.51 -7.81 12.29
CA ASP A 291 -5.18 -7.24 12.54
C ASP A 291 -4.49 -7.82 13.79
N ARG A 292 -4.99 -8.94 14.30
CA ARG A 292 -4.48 -9.56 15.53
C ARG A 292 -2.98 -9.86 15.47
N ALA A 293 -2.48 -10.37 14.34
CA ALA A 293 -1.06 -10.64 14.17
C ALA A 293 -0.22 -9.36 14.28
N ALA A 294 -0.64 -8.27 13.64
CA ALA A 294 0.03 -6.97 13.73
C ALA A 294 0.07 -6.45 15.18
N ARG A 295 -1.05 -6.56 15.91
CA ARG A 295 -1.12 -6.16 17.33
C ARG A 295 -0.21 -6.98 18.22
N THR A 296 -0.09 -8.29 17.97
CA THR A 296 0.74 -9.19 18.77
C THR A 296 2.22 -9.04 18.47
N ASP A 297 2.59 -8.96 17.18
CA ASP A 297 3.98 -9.10 16.75
C ASP A 297 4.74 -7.77 16.82
N TRP A 298 4.09 -6.64 16.56
CA TRP A 298 4.74 -5.33 16.50
C TRP A 298 3.92 -4.17 17.10
N ASP A 299 3.03 -4.50 18.04
CA ASP A 299 2.31 -3.55 18.89
C ASP A 299 1.47 -2.53 18.09
N TRP A 300 0.85 -2.95 16.96
CA TRP A 300 -0.15 -2.16 16.23
C TRP A 300 -1.34 -1.86 17.15
N LYS A 301 -1.87 -0.61 17.11
CA LYS A 301 -2.92 -0.14 18.05
C LYS A 301 -4.22 0.13 17.34
#